data_cd9f578a03827b0081261736f39c76be
#
_entry.id   cd9f578a03827b0081261736f39c76be
#
_cell.length_a   1.000
_cell.length_b   1.000
_cell.length_c   1.000
_cell.angle_alpha   90.00
_cell.angle_beta   90.00
_cell.angle_gamma   90.00
#
_symmetry.space_group_name_H-M   'P 1'
#
loop_
_entity.id
_entity.type
_entity.pdbx_description
1 polymer ?
#
loop_
_entity_poly.entity_id
_entity_poly.type
_entity_poly.pdbx_seq_one_letter_code
_entity_poly.pdbx_strand_id
1 'polypeptide(L)'
;LAPAATTAAADWANRTYADPTAGGASVTLINGSATVGTDRVDLTDTLPATFRGEPAAVVVLTRTPGNGGPATQFVELFRFDAATPVPLGVKAVPLDPGATATKWSVEPGAILRTATLPGAPDVVSRYGVKADGSLA
;
A
#
# COMPACT_ATOMS: atom_id res chain seq x y z
N LEU A 1 7.12 6.29 12.19
CA LEU A 1 5.86 5.62 11.92
C LEU A 1 5.41 4.83 13.14
N ALA A 2 4.16 4.93 13.47
CA ALA A 2 3.56 4.14 14.55
C ALA A 2 2.10 3.81 14.23
N PRO A 3 1.52 2.77 14.84
CA PRO A 3 0.11 2.46 14.70
C PRO A 3 -0.77 3.56 15.27
N ALA A 4 -1.99 3.70 14.73
CA ALA A 4 -3.01 4.61 15.25
C ALA A 4 -4.36 3.89 15.34
N ALA A 5 -5.28 4.41 16.16
CA ALA A 5 -6.57 3.78 16.39
C ALA A 5 -7.57 4.02 15.24
N THR A 6 -7.44 5.14 14.53
CA THR A 6 -8.38 5.51 13.46
C THR A 6 -7.60 5.98 12.23
N THR A 7 -8.13 5.66 11.04
CA THR A 7 -7.59 6.18 9.78
C THR A 7 -8.02 7.63 9.61
N ALA A 8 -7.08 8.51 9.26
CA ALA A 8 -7.40 9.89 8.93
C ALA A 8 -8.33 9.95 7.71
N ALA A 9 -9.31 10.87 7.75
CA ALA A 9 -10.34 10.95 6.73
C ALA A 9 -9.77 11.43 5.40
N ALA A 10 -9.93 10.59 4.36
CA ALA A 10 -9.65 10.92 2.96
C ALA A 10 -10.42 9.96 2.07
N ASP A 11 -10.65 10.36 0.82
CA ASP A 11 -11.32 9.48 -0.15
C ASP A 11 -10.26 8.65 -0.89
N TRP A 12 -9.81 7.58 -0.26
CA TRP A 12 -8.78 6.70 -0.81
C TRP A 12 -9.27 5.92 -2.03
N ALA A 13 -10.57 5.75 -2.19
CA ALA A 13 -11.17 5.02 -3.31
C ALA A 13 -11.33 5.86 -4.58
N ASN A 14 -11.22 7.18 -4.48
CA ASN A 14 -11.37 8.11 -5.62
C ASN A 14 -10.21 9.09 -5.62
N ARG A 15 -9.04 8.62 -6.05
CA ARG A 15 -7.81 9.39 -5.94
C ARG A 15 -6.79 8.92 -6.98
N THR A 16 -5.87 9.80 -7.36
CA THR A 16 -4.73 9.46 -8.21
C THR A 16 -3.53 9.07 -7.37
N TYR A 17 -2.94 7.92 -7.69
CA TYR A 17 -1.77 7.35 -7.01
C TYR A 17 -0.59 7.26 -7.96
N ALA A 18 0.64 7.31 -7.42
CA ALA A 18 1.82 6.96 -8.16
C ALA A 18 1.89 5.44 -8.40
N ASP A 19 2.28 5.03 -9.60
CA ASP A 19 2.51 3.62 -9.94
C ASP A 19 4.03 3.39 -10.02
N PRO A 20 4.65 2.78 -9.00
CA PRO A 20 6.10 2.58 -9.00
C PRO A 20 6.58 1.56 -10.04
N THR A 21 5.68 0.76 -10.62
CA THR A 21 6.02 -0.21 -11.67
C THR A 21 6.01 0.38 -13.06
N ALA A 22 5.47 1.59 -13.23
CA ALA A 22 5.26 2.22 -14.52
C ALA A 22 6.13 3.46 -14.74
N GLY A 23 7.26 3.58 -14.07
CA GLY A 23 8.26 4.61 -14.34
C GLY A 23 7.79 6.05 -14.13
N GLY A 24 6.97 6.32 -13.13
CA GLY A 24 6.45 7.66 -12.83
C GLY A 24 5.07 7.93 -13.39
N ALA A 25 4.44 6.96 -14.03
CA ALA A 25 3.03 7.05 -14.40
C ALA A 25 2.14 7.12 -13.15
N SER A 26 0.90 7.53 -13.34
CA SER A 26 -0.08 7.57 -12.27
C SER A 26 -1.28 6.71 -12.62
N VAL A 27 -2.01 6.28 -11.59
CA VAL A 27 -3.27 5.54 -11.72
C VAL A 27 -4.35 6.26 -10.92
N THR A 28 -5.51 6.47 -11.53
CA THR A 28 -6.65 7.13 -10.87
C THR A 28 -7.70 6.08 -10.57
N LEU A 29 -7.99 5.88 -9.29
CA LEU A 29 -9.06 4.99 -8.85
C LEU A 29 -10.40 5.72 -8.87
N ILE A 30 -11.45 4.99 -9.25
CA ILE A 30 -12.86 5.40 -9.17
C ILE A 30 -13.58 4.25 -8.47
N ASN A 31 -14.22 4.55 -7.34
CA ASN A 31 -14.86 3.54 -6.49
C ASN A 31 -13.94 2.37 -6.12
N GLY A 32 -12.66 2.68 -5.89
CA GLY A 32 -11.69 1.70 -5.40
C GLY A 32 -11.01 0.88 -6.48
N SER A 33 -11.21 1.14 -7.77
CA SER A 33 -10.54 0.40 -8.84
C SER A 33 -10.26 1.24 -10.07
N ALA A 34 -9.31 0.73 -10.88
CA ALA A 34 -8.95 1.30 -12.16
C ALA A 34 -8.54 0.19 -13.13
N THR A 35 -8.69 0.47 -14.43
CA THR A 35 -8.17 -0.37 -15.49
C THR A 35 -7.02 0.38 -16.16
N VAL A 36 -5.86 -0.27 -16.28
CA VAL A 36 -4.67 0.30 -16.94
C VAL A 36 -4.25 -0.67 -18.04
N GLY A 37 -4.60 -0.36 -19.29
CA GLY A 37 -4.46 -1.32 -20.38
C GLY A 37 -5.33 -2.54 -20.12
N THR A 38 -4.72 -3.72 -20.01
CA THR A 38 -5.39 -4.97 -19.64
C THR A 38 -5.28 -5.31 -18.15
N ASP A 39 -4.55 -4.48 -17.39
CA ASP A 39 -4.35 -4.68 -15.97
C ASP A 39 -5.46 -4.02 -15.15
N ARG A 40 -5.70 -4.55 -13.96
CA ARG A 40 -6.62 -3.95 -12.99
C ARG A 40 -5.87 -3.54 -11.74
N VAL A 41 -6.20 -2.36 -11.21
CA VAL A 41 -5.65 -1.87 -9.94
C VAL A 41 -6.81 -1.67 -8.97
N ASP A 42 -6.71 -2.28 -7.80
CA ASP A 42 -7.74 -2.23 -6.77
C ASP A 42 -7.16 -1.69 -5.46
N LEU A 43 -7.94 -0.88 -4.75
CA LEU A 43 -7.65 -0.51 -3.37
C LEU A 43 -7.83 -1.74 -2.48
N THR A 44 -6.75 -2.16 -1.82
CA THR A 44 -6.73 -3.40 -1.04
C THR A 44 -6.90 -3.13 0.45
N ASP A 45 -6.22 -2.13 0.97
CA ASP A 45 -6.25 -1.83 2.41
C ASP A 45 -5.86 -0.39 2.69
N THR A 46 -6.36 0.14 3.82
CA THR A 46 -5.94 1.41 4.38
C THR A 46 -5.70 1.21 5.86
N LEU A 47 -4.52 1.60 6.33
CA LEU A 47 -4.10 1.38 7.71
C LEU A 47 -3.92 2.72 8.43
N PRO A 48 -4.50 2.87 9.62
CA PRO A 48 -4.27 4.07 10.44
C PRO A 48 -2.85 4.08 10.97
N ALA A 49 -2.22 5.25 10.94
CA ALA A 49 -0.85 5.42 11.40
C ALA A 49 -0.59 6.84 11.88
N THR A 50 0.55 7.02 12.56
CA THR A 50 1.14 8.33 12.82
C THR A 50 2.55 8.36 12.22
N PHE A 51 2.97 9.51 11.78
CA PHE A 51 4.32 9.74 11.30
C PHE A 51 4.85 11.04 11.92
N ARG A 52 5.95 10.95 12.66
CA ARG A 52 6.50 12.07 13.44
C ARG A 52 5.48 12.68 14.39
N GLY A 53 4.62 11.84 15.01
CA GLY A 53 3.58 12.27 15.93
C GLY A 53 2.34 12.90 15.30
N GLU A 54 2.29 12.99 13.97
CA GLU A 54 1.16 13.57 13.23
C GLU A 54 0.34 12.45 12.56
N PRO A 55 -0.95 12.70 12.28
CA PRO A 55 -1.78 11.75 11.57
C PRO A 55 -1.18 11.36 10.22
N ALA A 56 -1.23 10.08 9.90
CA ALA A 56 -0.74 9.52 8.65
C ALA A 56 -1.64 8.35 8.23
N ALA A 57 -1.42 7.84 7.03
CA ALA A 57 -2.11 6.66 6.54
C ALA A 57 -1.19 5.82 5.67
N VAL A 58 -1.35 4.50 5.75
CA VAL A 58 -0.72 3.55 4.85
C VAL A 58 -1.79 3.00 3.93
N VAL A 59 -1.59 3.10 2.63
CA VAL A 59 -2.55 2.68 1.61
C VAL A 59 -1.91 1.58 0.78
N VAL A 60 -2.63 0.49 0.56
CA VAL A 60 -2.17 -0.64 -0.23
C VAL A 60 -3.07 -0.82 -1.45
N LEU A 61 -2.46 -0.82 -2.63
CA LEU A 61 -3.12 -1.13 -3.90
C LEU A 61 -2.60 -2.46 -4.42
N THR A 62 -3.42 -3.17 -5.17
CA THR A 62 -3.02 -4.40 -5.87
C THR A 62 -3.21 -4.23 -7.36
N ARG A 63 -2.16 -4.44 -8.13
CA ARG A 63 -2.20 -4.48 -9.60
C ARG A 63 -2.20 -5.94 -10.05
N THR A 64 -3.25 -6.33 -10.76
CA THR A 64 -3.43 -7.68 -11.30
C THR A 64 -3.25 -7.61 -12.81
N PRO A 65 -2.23 -8.28 -13.39
CA PRO A 65 -2.04 -8.31 -14.83
C PRO A 65 -3.17 -9.04 -15.54
N GLY A 66 -3.59 -8.51 -16.70
CA GLY A 66 -4.63 -9.14 -17.51
C GLY A 66 -4.19 -10.41 -18.21
N ASN A 67 -2.87 -10.70 -18.25
CA ASN A 67 -2.31 -11.89 -18.88
C ASN A 67 -2.24 -13.11 -17.94
N GLY A 68 -2.77 -13.00 -16.71
CA GLY A 68 -2.71 -14.08 -15.73
C GLY A 68 -1.38 -14.18 -14.98
N GLY A 69 -0.48 -13.21 -15.15
CA GLY A 69 0.78 -13.15 -14.41
C GLY A 69 0.59 -12.83 -12.93
N PRO A 70 1.67 -12.87 -12.13
CA PRO A 70 1.59 -12.59 -10.70
C PRO A 70 1.21 -11.14 -10.43
N ALA A 71 0.39 -10.92 -9.41
CA ALA A 71 0.01 -9.58 -8.98
C ALA A 71 1.15 -8.89 -8.22
N THR A 72 1.14 -7.57 -8.22
CA THR A 72 2.06 -6.73 -7.46
C THR A 72 1.26 -5.80 -6.56
N GLN A 73 1.69 -5.65 -5.32
CA GLN A 73 1.08 -4.69 -4.40
C GLN A 73 1.94 -3.43 -4.31
N PHE A 74 1.28 -2.28 -4.18
CA PHE A 74 1.92 -1.00 -3.91
C PHE A 74 1.55 -0.59 -2.50
N VAL A 75 2.55 -0.37 -1.66
CA VAL A 75 2.34 0.18 -0.33
C VAL A 75 2.83 1.62 -0.33
N GLU A 76 2.00 2.55 0.12
CA GLU A 76 2.29 3.97 0.07
C GLU A 76 1.96 4.62 1.41
N LEU A 77 2.90 5.45 1.91
CA LEU A 77 2.72 6.21 3.12
C LEU A 77 2.34 7.64 2.78
N PHE A 78 1.29 8.14 3.42
CA PHE A 78 0.81 9.52 3.32
C PHE A 78 0.90 10.22 4.66
N ARG A 79 1.33 11.47 4.65
CA ARG A 79 1.08 12.44 5.71
C ARG A 79 -0.08 13.33 5.31
N PHE A 80 -0.50 14.23 6.19
CA PHE A 80 -1.56 15.19 5.88
C PHE A 80 -1.04 16.61 6.05
N ASP A 81 -1.35 17.46 5.07
CA ASP A 81 -1.20 18.90 5.12
C ASP A 81 -2.61 19.48 5.30
N ALA A 82 -2.94 19.88 6.53
CA ALA A 82 -4.31 20.11 6.95
C ALA A 82 -5.13 18.81 6.70
N ALA A 83 -6.10 18.81 5.81
CA ALA A 83 -6.88 17.62 5.47
C ALA A 83 -6.44 16.97 4.15
N THR A 84 -5.37 17.46 3.52
CA THR A 84 -4.92 16.98 2.20
C THR A 84 -3.84 15.93 2.36
N PRO A 85 -4.03 14.70 1.84
CA PRO A 85 -3.00 13.68 1.83
C PRO A 85 -1.81 14.07 0.96
N VAL A 86 -0.60 13.86 1.48
CA VAL A 86 0.65 14.14 0.77
C VAL A 86 1.50 12.86 0.77
N PRO A 87 1.85 12.31 -0.41
CA PRO A 87 2.65 11.10 -0.47
C PRO A 87 4.07 11.33 0.05
N LEU A 88 4.57 10.38 0.85
CA LEU A 88 5.93 10.40 1.38
C LEU A 88 6.81 9.34 0.74
N GLY A 89 6.33 8.13 0.61
CA GLY A 89 7.08 7.03 0.03
C GLY A 89 6.17 5.96 -0.50
N VAL A 90 6.63 5.24 -1.52
CA VAL A 90 5.89 4.16 -2.16
C VAL A 90 6.86 3.02 -2.48
N LYS A 91 6.38 1.78 -2.36
CA LYS A 91 7.16 0.60 -2.71
C LYS A 91 6.27 -0.42 -3.40
N ALA A 92 6.76 -0.97 -4.52
CA ALA A 92 6.14 -2.10 -5.19
C ALA A 92 6.66 -3.40 -4.59
N VAL A 93 5.76 -4.32 -4.27
CA VAL A 93 6.09 -5.59 -3.65
C VAL A 93 5.35 -6.69 -4.40
N PRO A 94 6.05 -7.63 -5.05
CA PRO A 94 5.39 -8.73 -5.72
C PRO A 94 4.72 -9.65 -4.70
N LEU A 95 3.60 -10.26 -5.06
CA LEU A 95 2.97 -11.29 -4.25
C LEU A 95 3.83 -12.56 -4.26
N ASP A 96 3.92 -13.22 -3.11
CA ASP A 96 4.62 -14.50 -3.00
C ASP A 96 3.90 -15.56 -3.83
N PRO A 97 4.64 -16.38 -4.62
CA PRO A 97 4.01 -17.45 -5.39
C PRO A 97 3.24 -18.41 -4.50
N GLY A 98 2.00 -18.71 -4.87
CA GLY A 98 1.13 -19.59 -4.10
C GLY A 98 0.45 -18.97 -2.89
N ALA A 99 0.68 -17.70 -2.58
CA ALA A 99 -0.01 -17.02 -1.49
C ALA A 99 -1.51 -16.91 -1.79
N THR A 100 -2.34 -17.27 -0.80
CA THR A 100 -3.80 -17.19 -0.91
C THR A 100 -4.38 -15.94 -0.30
N ALA A 101 -3.63 -15.27 0.59
CA ALA A 101 -4.05 -14.03 1.23
C ALA A 101 -2.84 -13.25 1.70
N THR A 102 -2.99 -11.93 1.79
CA THR A 102 -2.02 -11.05 2.43
C THR A 102 -2.72 -10.18 3.44
N LYS A 103 -2.06 -9.91 4.56
CA LYS A 103 -2.53 -9.02 5.60
C LYS A 103 -1.47 -7.99 5.91
N TRP A 104 -1.86 -6.73 5.97
CA TRP A 104 -0.97 -5.62 6.25
C TRP A 104 -1.20 -5.07 7.65
N SER A 105 -0.14 -4.64 8.30
CA SER A 105 -0.18 -4.02 9.62
C SER A 105 0.94 -3.00 9.77
N VAL A 106 0.82 -2.14 10.78
CA VAL A 106 1.80 -1.11 11.11
C VAL A 106 2.38 -1.43 12.48
N GLU A 107 3.71 -1.36 12.61
CA GLU A 107 4.43 -1.39 13.89
C GLU A 107 5.31 -0.15 14.02
N PRO A 108 5.86 0.17 15.20
CA PRO A 108 6.79 1.29 15.30
C PRO A 108 7.97 1.14 14.35
N GLY A 109 8.11 2.10 13.43
CA GLY A 109 9.19 2.16 12.46
C GLY A 109 9.05 1.32 11.22
N ALA A 110 7.96 0.54 11.04
CA ALA A 110 7.82 -0.34 9.88
C ALA A 110 6.39 -0.68 9.52
N ILE A 111 6.23 -1.11 8.27
CA ILE A 111 5.00 -1.70 7.75
C ILE A 111 5.26 -3.19 7.56
N LEU A 112 4.33 -4.03 7.99
CA LEU A 112 4.45 -5.48 7.88
C LEU A 112 3.43 -6.04 6.88
N ARG A 113 3.88 -7.03 6.10
CA ARG A 113 2.98 -7.85 5.28
C ARG A 113 3.12 -9.30 5.71
N THR A 114 1.99 -9.94 6.03
CA THR A 114 1.91 -11.36 6.32
C THR A 114 1.24 -12.06 5.15
N ALA A 115 1.95 -12.99 4.50
CA ALA A 115 1.43 -13.78 3.39
C ALA A 115 1.08 -15.17 3.87
N THR A 116 -0.13 -15.65 3.56
CA THR A 116 -0.60 -16.99 3.88
C THR A 116 -0.29 -17.92 2.73
N LEU A 117 0.49 -18.97 3.02
CA LEU A 117 0.89 -19.99 2.05
C LEU A 117 0.27 -21.34 2.47
N PRO A 118 -0.57 -21.99 1.63
CA PRO A 118 -1.16 -23.29 1.98
C PRO A 118 -0.09 -24.33 2.24
N GLY A 119 -0.21 -25.05 3.37
CA GLY A 119 0.71 -26.11 3.72
C GLY A 119 2.10 -25.67 4.18
N ALA A 120 2.29 -24.37 4.42
CA ALA A 120 3.55 -23.80 4.88
C ALA A 120 3.30 -22.70 5.93
N PRO A 121 4.31 -22.35 6.75
CA PRO A 121 4.17 -21.21 7.68
C PRO A 121 3.94 -19.91 6.94
N ASP A 122 3.25 -18.96 7.57
CA ASP A 122 3.09 -17.62 7.05
C ASP A 122 4.44 -16.93 6.86
N VAL A 123 4.55 -16.14 5.82
CA VAL A 123 5.74 -15.34 5.54
C VAL A 123 5.48 -13.91 5.95
N VAL A 124 6.29 -13.37 6.86
CA VAL A 124 6.20 -11.99 7.31
C VAL A 124 7.34 -11.20 6.69
N SER A 125 6.98 -10.13 5.96
CA SER A 125 7.93 -9.19 5.37
C SER A 125 7.84 -7.86 6.10
N ARG A 126 8.98 -7.25 6.40
CA ARG A 126 9.08 -5.99 7.13
C ARG A 126 9.69 -4.92 6.24
N TYR A 127 8.98 -3.82 6.08
CA TYR A 127 9.43 -2.67 5.28
C TYR A 127 9.69 -1.51 6.24
N GLY A 128 10.95 -1.16 6.43
CA GLY A 128 11.36 -0.07 7.29
C GLY A 128 10.95 1.28 6.72
N VAL A 129 10.54 2.20 7.58
CA VAL A 129 10.18 3.57 7.20
C VAL A 129 11.28 4.50 7.72
N LYS A 130 11.94 5.20 6.79
CA LYS A 130 13.00 6.13 7.11
C LYS A 130 12.46 7.45 7.68
N ALA A 131 13.35 8.28 8.20
CA ALA A 131 12.97 9.56 8.82
C ALA A 131 12.29 10.52 7.84
N ASP A 132 12.56 10.39 6.54
CA ASP A 132 11.92 11.20 5.49
C ASP A 132 10.62 10.59 4.96
N GLY A 133 10.21 9.42 5.46
CA GLY A 133 9.03 8.70 5.02
C GLY A 133 9.25 7.73 3.88
N SER A 134 10.46 7.61 3.34
CA SER A 134 10.75 6.62 2.31
C SER A 134 10.73 5.20 2.87
N LEU A 135 10.38 4.24 2.03
CA LEU A 135 10.27 2.83 2.40
C LEU A 135 11.51 2.07 1.95
N ALA A 136 12.00 1.25 2.82
CA ALA A 136 13.20 0.46 2.57
C ALA A 136 12.86 -0.98 2.14
#